data_bcbe664aa119a376a71112763da8568f
#
_entry.id   bcbe664aa119a376a71112763da8568f
#
_cell.length_a   1.000
_cell.length_b   1.000
_cell.length_c   1.000
_cell.angle_alpha   90.00
_cell.angle_beta   90.00
_cell.angle_gamma   90.00
#
_symmetry.space_group_name_H-M   'P 1'
#
loop_
_entity.id
_entity.type
_entity.pdbx_description
1 polymer ?
#
loop_
_entity_poly.entity_id
_entity_poly.type
_entity_poly.pdbx_seq_one_letter_code
_entity_poly.pdbx_strand_id
1 'polypeptide(L)'
;MTAEESCKVCQDPLVVEVEDEFEDENGHNDGTGPQSVPDDLELTCGCHFHWQCLLDRSADVAASLKCPSCQSPLAEASAGPSVSDPSLPTTLGVSILSTYTNEGGVQENLDLAPAITEEAYLTAHPEARPARAFHVMCSEGDINGIVDLLRDIDAIAQEGGEEPTLSPAQLIRYQDPLSDMKSGLHIAIEQGQEEVVWLLLWIASSLRTYTFPAPLREIALAMGLQRPDTVPSDDIRALQTAQGRTAEAMAADREGLWANLLEADVLRPGAP
;
A
#
# COMPACT_ATOMS: atom_id res chain seq x y z
N MET A 1 -9.70 25.46 -34.67
CA MET A 1 -9.61 24.01 -34.45
C MET A 1 -8.55 23.85 -33.39
N THR A 2 -8.97 23.75 -32.14
CA THR A 2 -8.06 23.34 -31.03
C THR A 2 -7.66 21.92 -31.32
N ALA A 3 -6.35 21.66 -31.44
CA ALA A 3 -5.86 20.30 -31.51
C ALA A 3 -6.34 19.61 -30.22
N GLU A 4 -7.08 18.50 -30.36
CA GLU A 4 -7.40 17.67 -29.20
C GLU A 4 -6.08 17.22 -28.61
N GLU A 5 -5.86 17.55 -27.35
CA GLU A 5 -4.68 17.12 -26.63
C GLU A 5 -4.71 15.61 -26.46
N SER A 6 -3.61 14.95 -26.75
CA SER A 6 -3.50 13.51 -26.70
C SER A 6 -2.36 13.07 -25.78
N CYS A 7 -2.50 11.92 -25.18
CA CYS A 7 -1.47 11.33 -24.33
C CYS A 7 -0.14 11.21 -25.06
N LYS A 8 0.95 11.66 -24.44
CA LYS A 8 2.29 11.63 -25.05
C LYS A 8 2.94 10.25 -25.10
N VAL A 9 2.31 9.24 -24.48
CA VAL A 9 2.79 7.84 -24.51
C VAL A 9 2.01 7.01 -25.53
N CYS A 10 0.69 6.86 -25.37
CA CYS A 10 -0.14 6.04 -26.25
C CYS A 10 -0.69 6.78 -27.48
N GLN A 11 -0.71 8.13 -27.45
CA GLN A 11 -1.27 9.03 -28.48
C GLN A 11 -2.81 9.02 -28.58
N ASP A 12 -3.49 8.32 -27.66
CA ASP A 12 -4.95 8.30 -27.58
C ASP A 12 -5.49 9.57 -26.93
N PRO A 13 -6.79 9.90 -27.14
CA PRO A 13 -7.47 11.00 -26.44
C PRO A 13 -7.38 10.84 -24.93
N LEU A 14 -7.29 11.95 -24.19
CA LEU A 14 -7.13 11.99 -22.71
C LEU A 14 -8.45 11.68 -21.99
N VAL A 15 -9.04 10.57 -22.31
CA VAL A 15 -10.28 10.03 -21.75
C VAL A 15 -10.16 8.52 -21.61
N VAL A 16 -10.88 7.95 -20.64
CA VAL A 16 -11.10 6.52 -20.52
C VAL A 16 -12.58 6.18 -20.68
N GLU A 17 -12.88 5.07 -21.34
CA GLU A 17 -14.24 4.56 -21.45
C GLU A 17 -14.55 3.72 -20.21
N VAL A 18 -15.63 4.07 -19.51
CA VAL A 18 -16.12 3.32 -18.35
C VAL A 18 -17.36 2.54 -18.82
N GLU A 19 -17.31 1.22 -18.72
CA GLU A 19 -18.48 0.38 -18.90
C GLU A 19 -19.30 0.41 -17.61
N ASP A 20 -20.58 0.85 -17.71
CA ASP A 20 -21.50 0.77 -16.59
C ASP A 20 -21.87 -0.69 -16.32
N GLU A 21 -21.23 -1.34 -15.34
CA GLU A 21 -21.59 -2.69 -14.87
C GLU A 21 -22.86 -2.72 -13.99
N PHE A 22 -23.73 -1.73 -14.09
CA PHE A 22 -25.02 -1.77 -13.40
C PHE A 22 -26.08 -2.47 -14.25
N GLU A 23 -26.09 -3.81 -14.22
CA GLU A 23 -27.31 -4.55 -14.52
C GLU A 23 -28.28 -4.35 -13.33
N ASP A 24 -29.33 -3.55 -13.53
CA ASP A 24 -30.42 -3.55 -12.55
C ASP A 24 -31.15 -4.90 -12.63
N GLU A 25 -31.68 -5.37 -11.48
CA GLU A 25 -32.37 -6.68 -11.35
C GLU A 25 -33.59 -6.83 -12.28
N ASN A 26 -33.90 -5.87 -13.12
CA ASN A 26 -35.05 -5.85 -14.04
C ASN A 26 -34.71 -5.94 -15.52
N GLY A 27 -33.42 -6.06 -15.92
CA GLY A 27 -33.05 -6.31 -17.31
C GLY A 27 -33.41 -5.19 -18.29
N HIS A 28 -33.59 -3.96 -17.82
CA HIS A 28 -33.75 -2.79 -18.69
C HIS A 28 -32.39 -2.15 -18.87
N ASN A 29 -31.77 -2.45 -20.00
CA ASN A 29 -30.61 -1.73 -20.52
C ASN A 29 -31.12 -0.38 -21.05
N ASP A 30 -31.08 0.65 -20.20
CA ASP A 30 -31.35 2.03 -20.60
C ASP A 30 -30.08 2.52 -21.32
N GLY A 31 -30.07 2.41 -22.65
CA GLY A 31 -28.95 2.56 -23.59
C GLY A 31 -28.11 3.83 -23.47
N THR A 32 -27.50 4.06 -22.33
CA THR A 32 -26.33 4.91 -22.20
C THR A 32 -25.14 4.08 -22.65
N GLY A 33 -24.60 4.37 -23.83
CA GLY A 33 -23.36 3.78 -24.33
C GLY A 33 -22.20 4.09 -23.39
N PRO A 34 -21.01 3.51 -23.61
CA PRO A 34 -19.86 3.68 -22.73
C PRO A 34 -19.66 5.16 -22.42
N GLN A 35 -19.63 5.49 -21.12
CA GLN A 35 -19.43 6.85 -20.68
C GLN A 35 -17.93 7.14 -20.72
N SER A 36 -17.55 8.17 -21.50
CA SER A 36 -16.18 8.64 -21.57
C SER A 36 -15.92 9.64 -20.44
N VAL A 37 -14.93 9.34 -19.61
CA VAL A 37 -14.51 10.21 -18.50
C VAL A 37 -13.09 10.77 -18.73
N PRO A 38 -12.79 12.02 -18.32
CA PRO A 38 -11.45 12.57 -18.46
C PRO A 38 -10.41 11.77 -17.69
N ASP A 39 -9.23 11.59 -18.28
CA ASP A 39 -8.00 11.08 -17.64
C ASP A 39 -6.83 11.89 -18.18
N ASP A 40 -6.73 13.15 -17.74
CA ASP A 40 -5.75 14.12 -18.24
C ASP A 40 -4.83 14.58 -17.12
N LEU A 41 -3.61 14.13 -17.17
CA LEU A 41 -2.52 14.50 -16.27
C LEU A 41 -1.56 15.43 -16.99
N GLU A 42 -1.61 16.72 -16.65
CA GLU A 42 -0.72 17.77 -17.16
C GLU A 42 0.47 17.97 -16.23
N LEU A 43 1.68 17.79 -16.76
CA LEU A 43 2.93 18.10 -16.05
C LEU A 43 3.29 19.59 -16.20
N THR A 44 4.13 20.10 -15.31
CA THR A 44 4.59 21.52 -15.31
C THR A 44 5.23 21.97 -16.63
N CYS A 45 5.68 21.05 -17.47
CA CYS A 45 6.21 21.33 -18.80
C CYS A 45 5.13 21.43 -19.90
N GLY A 46 3.84 21.29 -19.56
CA GLY A 46 2.72 21.30 -20.51
C GLY A 46 2.59 20.01 -21.34
N CYS A 47 3.16 18.92 -20.91
CA CYS A 47 2.94 17.60 -21.52
C CYS A 47 1.81 16.87 -20.81
N HIS A 48 0.91 16.26 -21.60
CA HIS A 48 -0.28 15.56 -21.13
C HIS A 48 -0.15 14.05 -21.26
N PHE A 49 -0.64 13.32 -20.26
CA PHE A 49 -0.58 11.87 -20.17
C PHE A 49 -1.87 11.31 -19.55
N HIS A 50 -2.23 10.08 -19.86
CA HIS A 50 -3.10 9.32 -18.98
C HIS A 50 -2.33 9.02 -17.68
N TRP A 51 -3.05 8.89 -16.57
CA TRP A 51 -2.47 8.55 -15.28
C TRP A 51 -1.58 7.29 -15.36
N GLN A 52 -2.15 6.19 -15.87
CA GLN A 52 -1.43 4.92 -15.98
C GLN A 52 -0.25 5.02 -16.96
N CYS A 53 -0.40 5.73 -18.09
CA CYS A 53 0.69 5.88 -19.06
C CYS A 53 1.92 6.60 -18.49
N LEU A 54 1.73 7.54 -17.56
CA LEU A 54 2.86 8.15 -16.86
C LEU A 54 3.46 7.19 -15.83
N LEU A 55 2.63 6.46 -15.06
CA LEU A 55 3.11 5.47 -14.09
C LEU A 55 3.89 4.32 -14.73
N ASP A 56 3.52 3.90 -15.93
CA ASP A 56 4.28 2.91 -16.72
C ASP A 56 5.71 3.39 -17.08
N ARG A 57 5.96 4.70 -16.95
CA ARG A 57 7.28 5.34 -17.09
C ARG A 57 7.91 5.75 -15.75
N SER A 58 7.33 5.29 -14.64
CA SER A 58 7.77 5.67 -13.29
C SER A 58 9.26 5.42 -13.04
N ALA A 59 9.80 4.30 -13.48
CA ALA A 59 11.22 3.99 -13.32
C ALA A 59 12.14 5.03 -14.02
N ASP A 60 11.79 5.44 -15.23
CA ASP A 60 12.54 6.46 -15.99
C ASP A 60 12.43 7.84 -15.33
N VAL A 61 11.22 8.19 -14.88
CA VAL A 61 10.95 9.48 -14.21
C VAL A 61 11.64 9.54 -12.85
N ALA A 62 11.56 8.47 -12.05
CA ALA A 62 12.21 8.38 -10.74
C ALA A 62 13.73 8.52 -10.84
N ALA A 63 14.33 7.89 -11.87
CA ALA A 63 15.78 7.92 -12.07
C ALA A 63 16.29 9.28 -12.59
N SER A 64 15.51 9.96 -13.44
CA SER A 64 15.97 11.17 -14.15
C SER A 64 15.38 12.48 -13.63
N LEU A 65 14.22 12.45 -12.97
CA LEU A 65 13.38 13.60 -12.62
C LEU A 65 13.02 14.46 -13.83
N LYS A 66 12.82 13.82 -15.00
CA LYS A 66 12.52 14.48 -16.26
C LYS A 66 11.23 13.96 -16.86
N CYS A 67 10.55 14.82 -17.61
CA CYS A 67 9.41 14.43 -18.41
C CYS A 67 9.78 13.35 -19.43
N PRO A 68 9.07 12.21 -19.49
CA PRO A 68 9.42 11.12 -20.41
C PRO A 68 9.22 11.50 -21.89
N SER A 69 8.45 12.54 -22.19
CA SER A 69 8.22 13.03 -23.54
C SER A 69 9.22 14.11 -23.98
N CYS A 70 9.25 15.25 -23.28
CA CYS A 70 10.06 16.42 -23.70
C CYS A 70 11.41 16.55 -23.00
N GLN A 71 11.71 15.68 -22.02
CA GLN A 71 12.96 15.68 -21.23
C GLN A 71 13.20 16.93 -20.38
N SER A 72 12.18 17.80 -20.24
CA SER A 72 12.25 18.93 -19.32
C SER A 72 12.33 18.44 -17.87
N PRO A 73 13.08 19.12 -16.99
CA PRO A 73 13.10 18.80 -15.57
C PRO A 73 11.71 19.02 -14.96
N LEU A 74 11.26 18.07 -14.12
CA LEU A 74 9.95 18.07 -13.45
C LEU A 74 10.02 18.60 -12.03
N ALA A 75 11.20 18.57 -11.44
CA ALA A 75 11.42 19.05 -10.09
C ALA A 75 12.70 19.88 -10.02
N GLU A 76 12.70 20.90 -9.16
CA GLU A 76 13.93 21.52 -8.76
C GLU A 76 14.65 20.57 -7.82
N ALA A 77 15.88 20.16 -8.17
CA ALA A 77 16.71 19.33 -7.31
C ALA A 77 17.05 20.12 -6.04
N SER A 78 16.20 20.03 -5.06
CA SER A 78 16.54 20.37 -3.70
C SER A 78 17.55 19.34 -3.24
N ALA A 79 18.76 19.76 -2.89
CA ALA A 79 19.81 18.89 -2.38
C ALA A 79 19.34 18.25 -1.05
N GLY A 80 18.56 17.18 -1.18
CA GLY A 80 18.21 16.31 -0.07
C GLY A 80 19.38 15.38 0.26
N PRO A 81 19.43 14.86 1.49
CA PRO A 81 20.49 13.94 1.88
C PRO A 81 20.48 12.73 0.94
N SER A 82 21.66 12.37 0.47
CA SER A 82 21.91 11.17 -0.31
C SER A 82 21.30 9.96 0.41
N VAL A 83 20.30 9.33 -0.20
CA VAL A 83 19.72 8.09 0.31
C VAL A 83 20.79 7.03 0.12
N SER A 84 21.26 6.42 1.22
CA SER A 84 22.35 5.45 1.23
C SER A 84 21.94 4.08 0.68
N ASP A 85 20.69 3.91 0.28
CA ASP A 85 20.18 2.67 -0.31
C ASP A 85 20.06 2.80 -1.83
N PRO A 86 20.91 2.10 -2.60
CA PRO A 86 20.88 2.16 -4.07
C PRO A 86 19.63 1.50 -4.68
N SER A 87 18.81 0.79 -3.89
CA SER A 87 17.55 0.18 -4.33
C SER A 87 16.35 1.12 -4.23
N LEU A 88 16.47 2.27 -3.54
CA LEU A 88 15.41 3.24 -3.42
C LEU A 88 15.51 4.33 -4.50
N PRO A 89 14.37 4.70 -5.13
CA PRO A 89 14.36 5.77 -6.12
C PRO A 89 14.81 7.11 -5.53
N THR A 90 15.49 7.92 -6.34
CA THR A 90 16.05 9.23 -5.95
C THR A 90 14.99 10.29 -5.62
N THR A 91 13.71 9.97 -5.78
CA THR A 91 12.57 10.89 -5.60
C THR A 91 12.19 11.16 -4.13
N LEU A 92 12.77 10.46 -3.15
CA LEU A 92 12.55 10.76 -1.74
C LEU A 92 13.01 12.19 -1.39
N GLY A 93 12.05 13.03 -0.98
CA GLY A 93 12.29 14.44 -0.64
C GLY A 93 12.19 15.43 -1.81
N VAL A 94 11.73 14.97 -2.97
CA VAL A 94 11.44 15.79 -4.17
C VAL A 94 9.93 15.85 -4.36
N SER A 95 9.41 16.99 -4.84
CA SER A 95 8.01 17.15 -5.22
C SER A 95 7.91 17.31 -6.73
N ILE A 96 6.99 16.58 -7.37
CA ILE A 96 6.68 16.66 -8.79
C ILE A 96 5.22 17.13 -8.92
N LEU A 97 5.04 18.44 -9.11
CA LEU A 97 3.70 19.02 -9.18
C LEU A 97 3.07 18.84 -10.56
N SER A 98 1.76 18.60 -10.57
CA SER A 98 0.95 18.39 -11.77
C SER A 98 -0.46 18.91 -11.56
N THR A 99 -1.22 18.98 -12.65
CA THR A 99 -2.68 19.16 -12.63
C THR A 99 -3.32 17.88 -13.17
N TYR A 100 -4.26 17.31 -12.44
CA TYR A 100 -4.97 16.11 -12.87
C TYR A 100 -6.47 16.37 -12.99
N THR A 101 -7.01 16.09 -14.17
CA THR A 101 -8.43 16.19 -14.48
C THR A 101 -9.01 14.80 -14.66
N ASN A 102 -9.98 14.44 -13.84
CA ASN A 102 -10.70 13.17 -13.90
C ASN A 102 -12.22 13.39 -13.70
N GLU A 103 -13.00 12.33 -13.57
CA GLU A 103 -14.44 12.40 -13.31
C GLU A 103 -14.81 13.19 -12.04
N GLY A 104 -13.93 13.20 -11.03
CA GLY A 104 -14.08 13.94 -9.78
C GLY A 104 -13.78 15.45 -9.91
N GLY A 105 -13.28 15.89 -11.06
CA GLY A 105 -12.93 17.28 -11.35
C GLY A 105 -11.43 17.50 -11.50
N VAL A 106 -10.99 18.74 -11.27
CA VAL A 106 -9.60 19.18 -11.44
C VAL A 106 -8.89 19.25 -10.10
N GLN A 107 -7.75 18.57 -10.00
CA GLN A 107 -6.84 18.61 -8.85
C GLN A 107 -5.57 19.38 -9.25
N GLU A 108 -5.43 20.59 -8.77
CA GLU A 108 -4.24 21.41 -9.00
C GLU A 108 -3.16 21.12 -7.97
N ASN A 109 -1.90 21.23 -8.36
CA ASN A 109 -0.73 21.02 -7.50
C ASN A 109 -0.66 19.61 -6.87
N LEU A 110 -1.14 18.60 -7.59
CA LEU A 110 -1.01 17.21 -7.18
C LEU A 110 0.46 16.81 -7.21
N ASP A 111 1.00 16.33 -6.08
CA ASP A 111 2.36 15.84 -6.02
C ASP A 111 2.42 14.36 -6.45
N LEU A 112 3.07 14.12 -7.59
CA LEU A 112 3.23 12.78 -8.17
C LEU A 112 4.44 12.02 -7.62
N ALA A 113 5.36 12.65 -6.90
CA ALA A 113 6.59 11.99 -6.45
C ALA A 113 6.33 10.73 -5.62
N PRO A 114 5.35 10.70 -4.69
CA PRO A 114 5.01 9.47 -3.96
C PRO A 114 4.54 8.34 -4.88
N ALA A 115 3.61 8.61 -5.81
CA ALA A 115 3.07 7.60 -6.73
C ALA A 115 4.13 7.07 -7.70
N ILE A 116 4.97 7.95 -8.25
CA ILE A 116 6.08 7.59 -9.14
C ILE A 116 7.11 6.75 -8.38
N THR A 117 7.45 7.12 -7.15
CA THR A 117 8.41 6.39 -6.31
C THR A 117 7.89 4.99 -5.99
N GLU A 118 6.62 4.89 -5.62
CA GLU A 118 5.98 3.62 -5.29
C GLU A 118 5.95 2.70 -6.51
N GLU A 119 5.46 3.16 -7.66
CA GLU A 119 5.36 2.32 -8.84
C GLU A 119 6.73 1.94 -9.42
N ALA A 120 7.73 2.83 -9.35
CA ALA A 120 9.11 2.50 -9.71
C ALA A 120 9.69 1.42 -8.80
N TYR A 121 9.42 1.49 -7.49
CA TYR A 121 9.83 0.47 -6.53
C TYR A 121 9.14 -0.87 -6.82
N LEU A 122 7.81 -0.87 -7.03
CA LEU A 122 7.03 -2.07 -7.31
C LEU A 122 7.35 -2.71 -8.68
N THR A 123 7.83 -1.92 -9.63
CA THR A 123 8.35 -2.43 -10.90
C THR A 123 9.67 -3.16 -10.71
N ALA A 124 10.55 -2.64 -9.85
CA ALA A 124 11.83 -3.28 -9.51
C ALA A 124 11.66 -4.47 -8.55
N HIS A 125 10.62 -4.44 -7.71
CA HIS A 125 10.32 -5.40 -6.64
C HIS A 125 8.86 -5.88 -6.72
N PRO A 126 8.49 -6.67 -7.75
CA PRO A 126 7.09 -7.11 -7.92
C PRO A 126 6.59 -7.97 -6.74
N GLU A 127 7.50 -8.62 -6.01
CA GLU A 127 7.21 -9.34 -4.76
C GLU A 127 6.63 -8.44 -3.65
N ALA A 128 6.86 -7.14 -3.71
CA ALA A 128 6.35 -6.20 -2.72
C ALA A 128 4.86 -5.83 -2.94
N ARG A 129 4.27 -6.11 -4.12
CA ARG A 129 2.86 -5.75 -4.41
C ARG A 129 1.86 -6.35 -3.41
N PRO A 130 1.87 -7.67 -3.11
CA PRO A 130 0.97 -8.21 -2.10
C PRO A 130 1.25 -7.66 -0.69
N ALA A 131 2.50 -7.31 -0.38
CA ALA A 131 2.83 -6.71 0.90
C ALA A 131 2.28 -5.27 1.03
N ARG A 132 2.30 -4.49 -0.05
CA ARG A 132 1.68 -3.16 -0.08
C ARG A 132 0.16 -3.25 0.08
N ALA A 133 -0.52 -4.17 -0.63
CA ALA A 133 -1.95 -4.41 -0.45
C ALA A 133 -2.28 -4.79 1.01
N PHE A 134 -1.51 -5.71 1.60
CA PHE A 134 -1.63 -6.07 3.01
C PHE A 134 -1.49 -4.87 3.96
N HIS A 135 -0.54 -3.96 3.70
CA HIS A 135 -0.35 -2.75 4.50
C HIS A 135 -1.53 -1.77 4.38
N VAL A 136 -2.11 -1.63 3.19
CA VAL A 136 -3.34 -0.83 2.99
C VAL A 136 -4.48 -1.42 3.80
N MET A 137 -4.73 -2.73 3.72
CA MET A 137 -5.74 -3.42 4.53
C MET A 137 -5.50 -3.23 6.03
N CYS A 138 -4.24 -3.28 6.48
CA CYS A 138 -3.89 -2.98 7.87
C CYS A 138 -4.21 -1.53 8.28
N SER A 139 -4.06 -0.57 7.37
CA SER A 139 -4.36 0.84 7.63
C SER A 139 -5.85 1.13 7.68
N GLU A 140 -6.63 0.44 6.87
CA GLU A 140 -8.08 0.61 6.74
C GLU A 140 -8.89 -0.22 7.74
N GLY A 141 -8.26 -1.21 8.39
CA GLY A 141 -8.94 -2.10 9.32
C GLY A 141 -9.66 -3.27 8.63
N ASP A 142 -9.30 -3.60 7.39
CA ASP A 142 -9.94 -4.65 6.60
C ASP A 142 -9.46 -6.06 7.00
N ILE A 143 -10.08 -6.58 8.05
CA ILE A 143 -9.80 -7.93 8.56
C ILE A 143 -10.11 -9.01 7.52
N ASN A 144 -11.21 -8.87 6.79
CA ASN A 144 -11.62 -9.88 5.82
C ASN A 144 -10.64 -9.94 4.65
N GLY A 145 -10.27 -8.80 4.10
CA GLY A 145 -9.25 -8.70 3.05
C GLY A 145 -7.91 -9.29 3.49
N ILE A 146 -7.45 -9.02 4.73
CA ILE A 146 -6.23 -9.61 5.28
C ILE A 146 -6.33 -11.15 5.32
N VAL A 147 -7.43 -11.69 5.83
CA VAL A 147 -7.62 -13.14 5.96
C VAL A 147 -7.70 -13.81 4.61
N ASP A 148 -8.43 -13.23 3.67
CA ASP A 148 -8.59 -13.78 2.32
C ASP A 148 -7.25 -13.73 1.56
N LEU A 149 -6.51 -12.63 1.62
CA LEU A 149 -5.17 -12.53 1.03
C LEU A 149 -4.22 -13.62 1.56
N LEU A 150 -4.21 -13.86 2.88
CA LEU A 150 -3.36 -14.91 3.47
C LEU A 150 -3.77 -16.31 3.02
N ARG A 151 -5.07 -16.58 2.86
CA ARG A 151 -5.59 -17.85 2.35
C ARG A 151 -5.25 -18.08 0.89
N ASP A 152 -5.37 -17.04 0.07
CA ASP A 152 -5.06 -17.12 -1.36
C ASP A 152 -3.59 -17.45 -1.60
N ILE A 153 -2.69 -16.83 -0.82
CA ILE A 153 -1.25 -17.13 -0.89
C ILE A 153 -0.97 -18.59 -0.46
N ASP A 154 -1.61 -19.08 0.61
CA ASP A 154 -1.49 -20.47 1.03
C ASP A 154 -2.05 -21.45 -0.02
N ALA A 155 -3.18 -21.14 -0.65
CA ALA A 155 -3.78 -21.95 -1.68
C ALA A 155 -2.88 -22.06 -2.93
N ILE A 156 -2.33 -20.94 -3.41
CA ILE A 156 -1.38 -20.92 -4.54
C ILE A 156 -0.15 -21.79 -4.24
N ALA A 157 0.39 -21.71 -3.02
CA ALA A 157 1.53 -22.52 -2.61
C ALA A 157 1.23 -24.03 -2.59
N GLN A 158 -0.02 -24.44 -2.30
CA GLN A 158 -0.44 -25.84 -2.24
C GLN A 158 -0.77 -26.44 -3.61
N GLU A 159 -1.28 -25.63 -4.53
CA GLU A 159 -1.68 -26.09 -5.87
C GLU A 159 -0.51 -26.33 -6.83
N GLY A 160 0.74 -26.04 -6.43
CA GLY A 160 1.95 -26.25 -7.22
C GLY A 160 2.02 -25.33 -8.44
N GLY A 161 1.34 -24.18 -8.38
CA GLY A 161 1.48 -23.05 -9.32
C GLY A 161 2.85 -22.39 -9.22
N GLU A 162 3.01 -21.22 -9.83
CA GLU A 162 4.19 -20.39 -9.55
C GLU A 162 4.25 -20.10 -8.05
N GLU A 163 5.41 -20.40 -7.43
CA GLU A 163 5.57 -20.17 -5.99
C GLU A 163 5.25 -18.68 -5.70
N PRO A 164 4.36 -18.42 -4.73
CA PRO A 164 4.09 -17.04 -4.34
C PRO A 164 5.40 -16.39 -3.90
N THR A 165 5.64 -15.19 -4.35
CA THR A 165 6.88 -14.44 -4.08
C THR A 165 7.16 -14.24 -2.58
N LEU A 166 6.09 -14.24 -1.76
CA LEU A 166 6.15 -14.19 -0.30
C LEU A 166 5.21 -15.25 0.28
N SER A 167 5.70 -16.02 1.25
CA SER A 167 4.83 -16.86 2.08
C SER A 167 3.98 -15.98 3.03
N PRO A 168 2.85 -16.48 3.59
CA PRO A 168 2.05 -15.74 4.58
C PRO A 168 2.88 -15.21 5.75
N ALA A 169 3.82 -16.02 6.26
CA ALA A 169 4.69 -15.61 7.35
C ALA A 169 5.65 -14.47 6.96
N GLN A 170 6.16 -14.47 5.72
CA GLN A 170 6.99 -13.40 5.19
C GLN A 170 6.16 -12.14 4.94
N LEU A 171 4.94 -12.29 4.41
CA LEU A 171 4.02 -11.19 4.16
C LEU A 171 3.68 -10.43 5.46
N ILE A 172 3.26 -11.14 6.49
CA ILE A 172 2.90 -10.55 7.80
C ILE A 172 4.07 -9.80 8.43
N ARG A 173 5.30 -10.26 8.18
CA ARG A 173 6.53 -9.67 8.72
C ARG A 173 7.21 -8.68 7.79
N TYR A 174 6.62 -8.44 6.64
CA TYR A 174 7.19 -7.49 5.67
C TYR A 174 7.29 -6.10 6.29
N GLN A 175 8.45 -5.49 6.10
CA GLN A 175 8.72 -4.11 6.51
C GLN A 175 8.95 -3.27 5.25
N ASP A 176 8.13 -2.23 5.08
CA ASP A 176 8.11 -1.44 3.86
C ASP A 176 9.22 -0.38 3.84
N PRO A 177 10.20 -0.49 2.93
CA PRO A 177 11.28 0.49 2.81
C PRO A 177 10.80 1.90 2.45
N LEU A 178 9.65 2.02 1.78
CA LEU A 178 9.04 3.30 1.41
C LEU A 178 8.26 3.95 2.56
N SER A 179 8.01 3.20 3.64
CA SER A 179 7.25 3.65 4.81
C SER A 179 8.03 3.45 6.11
N ASP A 180 9.26 3.96 6.18
CA ASP A 180 10.11 3.90 7.39
C ASP A 180 10.31 2.48 7.94
N MET A 181 10.36 1.45 7.11
CA MET A 181 10.43 0.05 7.53
C MET A 181 9.29 -0.35 8.49
N LYS A 182 8.13 0.26 8.36
CA LYS A 182 6.95 -0.13 9.14
C LYS A 182 6.43 -1.50 8.67
N SER A 183 6.01 -2.33 9.61
CA SER A 183 5.24 -3.55 9.35
C SER A 183 3.74 -3.26 9.47
N GLY A 184 2.89 -4.21 9.06
CA GLY A 184 1.43 -4.10 9.24
C GLY A 184 1.02 -3.81 10.68
N LEU A 185 1.73 -4.36 11.68
CA LEU A 185 1.45 -4.06 13.10
C LEU A 185 1.73 -2.60 13.46
N HIS A 186 2.83 -2.01 12.96
CA HIS A 186 3.13 -0.59 13.18
C HIS A 186 2.06 0.30 12.54
N ILE A 187 1.62 -0.03 11.32
CA ILE A 187 0.59 0.70 10.59
C ILE A 187 -0.76 0.62 11.31
N ALA A 188 -1.18 -0.58 11.72
CA ALA A 188 -2.43 -0.77 12.45
C ALA A 188 -2.47 0.03 13.76
N ILE A 189 -1.35 0.10 14.50
CA ILE A 189 -1.22 0.93 15.70
C ILE A 189 -1.29 2.42 15.35
N GLU A 190 -0.59 2.84 14.30
CA GLU A 190 -0.60 4.24 13.86
C GLU A 190 -1.98 4.70 13.41
N GLN A 191 -2.77 3.82 12.78
CA GLN A 191 -4.13 4.14 12.31
C GLN A 191 -5.22 3.85 13.34
N GLY A 192 -4.88 3.26 14.50
CA GLY A 192 -5.85 2.98 15.54
C GLY A 192 -6.72 1.74 15.32
N GLN A 193 -6.29 0.82 14.46
CA GLN A 193 -7.03 -0.38 14.05
C GLN A 193 -6.87 -1.51 15.08
N GLU A 194 -7.60 -1.43 16.19
CA GLU A 194 -7.45 -2.36 17.32
C GLU A 194 -7.72 -3.81 16.93
N GLU A 195 -8.73 -4.06 16.10
CA GLU A 195 -9.09 -5.41 15.67
C GLU A 195 -8.01 -6.04 14.79
N VAL A 196 -7.37 -5.25 13.91
CA VAL A 196 -6.23 -5.70 13.10
C VAL A 196 -5.02 -5.96 14.00
N VAL A 197 -4.75 -5.13 14.99
CA VAL A 197 -3.67 -5.37 15.97
C VAL A 197 -3.86 -6.73 16.63
N TRP A 198 -5.07 -7.03 17.12
CA TRP A 198 -5.37 -8.32 17.73
C TRP A 198 -5.24 -9.49 16.74
N LEU A 199 -5.70 -9.32 15.50
CA LEU A 199 -5.55 -10.33 14.44
C LEU A 199 -4.07 -10.64 14.20
N LEU A 200 -3.24 -9.62 13.98
CA LEU A 200 -1.81 -9.78 13.72
C LEU A 200 -1.08 -10.42 14.91
N LEU A 201 -1.42 -10.04 16.13
CA LEU A 201 -0.89 -10.68 17.34
C LEU A 201 -1.33 -12.14 17.44
N TRP A 202 -2.55 -12.48 17.03
CA TRP A 202 -3.03 -13.85 17.02
C TRP A 202 -2.20 -14.74 16.09
N ILE A 203 -1.92 -14.28 14.87
CA ILE A 203 -1.29 -15.09 13.83
C ILE A 203 0.25 -15.02 13.83
N ALA A 204 0.86 -14.03 14.50
CA ALA A 204 2.31 -13.79 14.37
C ALA A 204 3.02 -13.36 15.66
N SER A 205 2.44 -13.62 16.83
CA SER A 205 3.12 -13.38 18.11
C SER A 205 3.32 -14.64 18.94
N SER A 206 4.30 -14.63 19.84
CA SER A 206 4.56 -15.69 20.81
C SER A 206 3.68 -15.59 22.07
N LEU A 207 2.69 -14.68 22.12
CA LEU A 207 1.75 -14.54 23.24
C LEU A 207 1.04 -15.84 23.52
N ARG A 208 0.73 -16.11 24.77
CA ARG A 208 -0.06 -17.29 25.15
C ARG A 208 -1.53 -17.10 24.79
N THR A 209 -2.20 -18.19 24.36
CA THR A 209 -3.61 -18.14 23.91
C THR A 209 -4.57 -17.52 24.94
N TYR A 210 -4.30 -17.69 26.23
CA TYR A 210 -5.15 -17.13 27.29
C TYR A 210 -5.01 -15.60 27.43
N THR A 211 -3.97 -14.98 26.87
CA THR A 211 -3.81 -13.51 26.85
C THR A 211 -4.86 -12.84 25.99
N PHE A 212 -5.35 -13.56 24.97
CA PHE A 212 -6.36 -13.01 24.06
C PHE A 212 -7.76 -13.00 24.69
N PRO A 213 -8.55 -11.92 24.50
CA PRO A 213 -9.93 -11.87 24.93
C PRO A 213 -10.77 -13.05 24.42
N ALA A 214 -11.70 -13.57 25.23
CA ALA A 214 -12.50 -14.75 24.86
C ALA A 214 -13.29 -14.53 23.54
N PRO A 215 -13.96 -13.38 23.30
CA PRO A 215 -14.64 -13.15 22.04
C PRO A 215 -13.74 -13.23 20.81
N LEU A 216 -12.52 -12.70 20.92
CA LEU A 216 -11.54 -12.73 19.82
C LEU A 216 -11.13 -14.17 19.50
N ARG A 217 -10.90 -15.01 20.50
CA ARG A 217 -10.58 -16.42 20.29
C ARG A 217 -11.69 -17.17 19.58
N GLU A 218 -12.96 -16.89 19.96
CA GLU A 218 -14.14 -17.47 19.32
C GLU A 218 -14.25 -17.03 17.85
N ILE A 219 -14.04 -15.76 17.56
CA ILE A 219 -14.06 -15.21 16.19
C ILE A 219 -12.92 -15.84 15.36
N ALA A 220 -11.70 -15.88 15.88
CA ALA A 220 -10.57 -16.48 15.17
C ALA A 220 -10.82 -17.96 14.82
N LEU A 221 -11.39 -18.73 15.74
CA LEU A 221 -11.77 -20.12 15.50
C LEU A 221 -12.92 -20.24 14.48
N ALA A 222 -13.92 -19.36 14.54
CA ALA A 222 -15.01 -19.35 13.58
C ALA A 222 -14.54 -19.01 12.16
N MET A 223 -13.55 -18.14 12.04
CA MET A 223 -12.87 -17.80 10.77
C MET A 223 -11.88 -18.88 10.32
N GLY A 224 -11.68 -19.95 11.09
CA GLY A 224 -10.72 -21.01 10.76
C GLY A 224 -9.25 -20.58 10.87
N LEU A 225 -8.96 -19.49 11.58
CA LEU A 225 -7.61 -18.98 11.77
C LEU A 225 -6.90 -19.80 12.87
N GLN A 226 -6.05 -20.70 12.43
CA GLN A 226 -5.19 -21.44 13.33
C GLN A 226 -4.06 -20.53 13.84
N ARG A 227 -3.75 -20.68 15.13
CA ARG A 227 -2.62 -19.98 15.71
C ARG A 227 -1.34 -20.79 15.49
N PRO A 228 -0.36 -20.27 14.73
CA PRO A 228 0.91 -20.95 14.56
C PRO A 228 1.76 -20.90 15.83
N ASP A 229 2.62 -21.88 16.02
CA ASP A 229 3.66 -21.85 17.05
C ASP A 229 4.76 -20.86 16.63
N THR A 230 4.63 -19.62 17.07
CA THR A 230 5.59 -18.55 16.77
C THR A 230 6.75 -18.59 17.76
N VAL A 231 7.96 -18.78 17.25
CA VAL A 231 9.17 -18.67 18.09
C VAL A 231 9.50 -17.20 18.40
N PRO A 232 10.16 -16.90 19.53
CA PRO A 232 10.42 -15.49 19.91
C PRO A 232 11.22 -14.68 18.87
N SER A 233 12.05 -15.34 18.05
CA SER A 233 12.77 -14.66 16.94
C SER A 233 11.85 -14.20 15.81
N ASP A 234 10.69 -14.81 15.68
CA ASP A 234 9.73 -14.55 14.61
C ASP A 234 8.52 -13.75 15.09
N ASP A 235 8.56 -13.29 16.32
CA ASP A 235 7.50 -12.47 16.92
C ASP A 235 7.42 -11.10 16.25
N ILE A 236 6.27 -10.78 15.69
CA ILE A 236 6.02 -9.52 14.99
C ILE A 236 6.22 -8.28 15.88
N ARG A 237 6.09 -8.45 17.21
CA ARG A 237 6.29 -7.38 18.20
C ARG A 237 7.74 -6.90 18.29
N ALA A 238 8.70 -7.75 17.86
CA ALA A 238 10.12 -7.44 17.87
C ALA A 238 10.58 -6.62 16.67
N LEU A 239 9.75 -6.45 15.64
CA LEU A 239 10.07 -5.66 14.47
C LEU A 239 10.24 -4.18 14.85
N GLN A 240 11.15 -3.50 14.18
CA GLN A 240 11.48 -2.10 14.43
C GLN A 240 11.41 -1.30 13.14
N THR A 241 10.91 -0.08 13.23
CA THR A 241 10.97 0.89 12.14
C THR A 241 12.41 1.29 11.82
N ALA A 242 12.64 2.05 10.76
CA ALA A 242 13.95 2.60 10.42
C ALA A 242 14.56 3.45 11.55
N GLN A 243 13.73 4.02 12.44
CA GLN A 243 14.16 4.77 13.62
C GLN A 243 14.36 3.89 14.87
N GLY A 244 14.29 2.55 14.72
CA GLY A 244 14.46 1.61 15.83
C GLY A 244 13.26 1.54 16.79
N ARG A 245 12.06 1.96 16.36
CA ARG A 245 10.86 1.98 17.20
C ARG A 245 10.07 0.69 17.03
N THR A 246 9.70 0.06 18.13
CA THR A 246 8.78 -1.09 18.15
C THR A 246 7.33 -0.62 18.11
N ALA A 247 6.42 -1.56 17.87
CA ALA A 247 4.98 -1.33 17.96
C ALA A 247 4.56 -0.82 19.36
N GLU A 248 5.14 -1.35 20.44
CA GLU A 248 4.94 -0.87 21.81
C GLU A 248 5.33 0.61 21.96
N ALA A 249 6.51 0.99 21.45
CA ALA A 249 6.98 2.37 21.52
C ALA A 249 6.08 3.35 20.74
N MET A 250 5.55 2.92 19.60
CA MET A 250 4.60 3.73 18.83
C MET A 250 3.24 3.86 19.52
N ALA A 251 2.76 2.79 20.15
CA ALA A 251 1.52 2.79 20.91
C ALA A 251 1.60 3.73 22.13
N ALA A 252 2.75 3.80 22.80
CA ALA A 252 2.97 4.66 23.96
C ALA A 252 2.87 6.16 23.63
N ASP A 253 3.14 6.57 22.39
CA ASP A 253 3.03 7.96 21.96
C ASP A 253 1.57 8.37 21.64
N ARG A 254 0.65 7.41 21.61
CA ARG A 254 -0.76 7.64 21.33
C ARG A 254 -1.57 7.71 22.61
N GLU A 255 -1.78 8.90 23.13
CA GLU A 255 -2.43 9.18 24.40
C GLU A 255 -3.71 8.35 24.64
N GLY A 256 -3.59 7.32 25.48
CA GLY A 256 -4.71 6.54 26.01
C GLY A 256 -5.34 5.51 25.06
N LEU A 257 -5.15 5.60 23.76
CA LEU A 257 -5.78 4.68 22.79
C LEU A 257 -5.39 3.21 23.04
N TRP A 258 -4.12 2.98 23.36
CA TRP A 258 -3.53 1.65 23.56
C TRP A 258 -3.26 1.31 25.02
N ALA A 259 -3.81 2.10 25.97
CA ALA A 259 -3.52 1.95 27.41
C ALA A 259 -3.71 0.52 27.91
N ASN A 260 -4.82 -0.13 27.54
CA ASN A 260 -5.13 -1.50 27.95
C ASN A 260 -4.10 -2.53 27.47
N LEU A 261 -3.60 -2.39 26.21
CA LEU A 261 -2.60 -3.28 25.64
C LEU A 261 -1.22 -3.05 26.26
N LEU A 262 -0.90 -1.80 26.56
CA LEU A 262 0.36 -1.42 27.21
C LEU A 262 0.41 -1.87 28.67
N GLU A 263 -0.67 -1.66 29.46
CA GLU A 263 -0.79 -2.10 30.85
C GLU A 263 -0.72 -3.64 30.99
N ALA A 264 -1.23 -4.36 29.98
CA ALA A 264 -1.18 -5.82 29.95
C ALA A 264 0.12 -6.38 29.32
N ASP A 265 1.11 -5.55 28.99
CA ASP A 265 2.35 -5.91 28.31
C ASP A 265 2.15 -6.68 26.98
N VAL A 266 0.97 -6.55 26.35
CA VAL A 266 0.60 -7.32 25.15
C VAL A 266 1.49 -6.97 23.95
N LEU A 267 1.88 -5.71 23.80
CA LEU A 267 2.72 -5.23 22.70
C LEU A 267 4.22 -5.40 22.99
N ARG A 268 4.60 -5.80 24.19
CA ARG A 268 6.00 -5.92 24.60
C ARG A 268 6.66 -7.15 23.97
N PRO A 269 7.78 -7.00 23.24
CA PRO A 269 8.53 -8.13 22.74
C PRO A 269 9.00 -9.07 23.87
N GLY A 270 8.79 -10.38 23.70
CA GLY A 270 9.21 -11.38 24.69
C GLY A 270 8.33 -11.48 25.95
N ALA A 271 7.27 -10.70 26.08
CA ALA A 271 6.24 -10.92 27.10
C ALA A 271 5.45 -12.22 26.74
N PRO A 272 5.19 -13.11 27.74
CA PRO A 272 4.55 -14.40 27.51
C PRO A 272 3.02 -14.32 27.31
#